data_d8739b1f6d45af9f6c1c4068e1eaad0c
#
_entry.id   d8739b1f6d45af9f6c1c4068e1eaad0c
#
_cell.length_a   1.000
_cell.length_b   1.000
_cell.length_c   1.000
_cell.angle_alpha   90.00
_cell.angle_beta   90.00
_cell.angle_gamma   90.00
#
_symmetry.space_group_name_H-M   'P 1'
#
loop_
_entity.id
_entity.type
_entity.pdbx_description
1 polymer ?
#
loop_
_entity_poly.entity_id
_entity_poly.type
_entity_poly.pdbx_seq_one_letter_code
_entity_poly.pdbx_strand_id
1 'polypeptide(L)'
;GVMLEPRFISQIYDSDDNSSRVGSTEVVGNPVSSDAASQTRNYMVDVGTDPTYGTLYSATNSAPIIQVGNYSVAVKSGTAQYAVGDGGYEQGEHSYIYSVVAMVPSDDPKFIMYVTLKKPENFSLTFWSDVVNPVLEQAMLMQDELSSTSVSSQASSETGYKMPDFTGKNAGDASTTLRQNLAHVVPLGTGSKVEKTSVKAGSDVKAGDQVLILTDKLMALPDMYGWTKENLKTFA
;
A
#
# COMPACT_ATOMS: atom_id res chain seq x y z
N GLY A 1 -0.27 24.13 4.68
CA GLY A 1 -1.43 25.00 4.38
C GLY A 1 -1.62 25.26 2.90
N VAL A 2 -0.71 24.80 2.06
CA VAL A 2 -0.84 24.92 0.58
C VAL A 2 -1.81 23.87 0.08
N MET A 3 -2.80 24.30 -0.69
CA MET A 3 -3.75 23.42 -1.36
C MET A 3 -3.32 23.24 -2.83
N LEU A 4 -3.14 22.01 -3.23
CA LEU A 4 -2.74 21.64 -4.59
C LEU A 4 -3.95 21.12 -5.37
N GLU A 5 -3.93 21.30 -6.70
CA GLU A 5 -4.90 20.64 -7.56
C GLU A 5 -4.64 19.13 -7.57
N PRO A 6 -5.66 18.30 -7.25
CA PRO A 6 -5.52 16.85 -7.30
C PRO A 6 -5.25 16.37 -8.73
N ARG A 7 -4.24 15.51 -8.88
CA ARG A 7 -3.93 14.86 -10.16
C ARG A 7 -3.62 13.39 -9.95
N PHE A 8 -3.96 12.56 -10.92
CA PHE A 8 -3.67 11.11 -10.94
C PHE A 8 -2.84 10.68 -12.16
N ILE A 9 -2.56 11.63 -13.08
CA ILE A 9 -1.64 11.41 -14.21
C ILE A 9 -0.36 12.16 -13.91
N SER A 10 0.73 11.42 -13.70
CA SER A 10 2.07 11.98 -13.47
C SER A 10 2.80 12.29 -14.77
N GLN A 11 2.65 11.41 -15.76
CA GLN A 11 3.34 11.51 -17.04
C GLN A 11 2.53 10.84 -18.15
N ILE A 12 2.55 11.42 -19.33
CA ILE A 12 2.04 10.81 -20.56
C ILE A 12 3.25 10.57 -21.46
N TYR A 13 3.41 9.35 -21.92
CA TYR A 13 4.46 8.96 -22.85
C TYR A 13 3.85 8.67 -24.22
N ASP A 14 4.38 9.30 -25.26
CA ASP A 14 4.01 9.05 -26.64
C ASP A 14 5.07 8.16 -27.29
N SER A 15 4.66 6.96 -27.70
CA SER A 15 5.56 5.97 -28.29
C SER A 15 5.92 6.27 -29.74
N ASP A 16 5.14 7.09 -30.43
CA ASP A 16 5.31 7.35 -31.87
C ASP A 16 6.46 8.34 -32.13
N ASP A 17 6.60 9.34 -31.27
CA ASP A 17 7.65 10.35 -31.37
C ASP A 17 8.66 10.32 -30.19
N ASN A 18 8.54 9.35 -29.30
CA ASN A 18 9.36 9.18 -28.11
C ASN A 18 9.33 10.41 -27.18
N SER A 19 8.27 11.20 -27.24
CA SER A 19 8.09 12.37 -26.37
C SER A 19 7.43 12.01 -25.04
N SER A 20 7.68 12.82 -24.03
CA SER A 20 6.97 12.70 -22.75
C SER A 20 6.48 14.05 -22.26
N ARG A 21 5.27 14.06 -21.69
CA ARG A 21 4.68 15.23 -21.03
C ARG A 21 4.53 14.92 -19.55
N VAL A 22 5.21 15.70 -18.72
CA VAL A 22 5.10 15.62 -17.26
C VAL A 22 4.08 16.64 -16.78
N GLY A 23 3.13 16.20 -15.94
CA GLY A 23 2.17 17.11 -15.33
C GLY A 23 2.82 18.07 -14.34
N SER A 24 2.49 19.35 -14.39
CA SER A 24 2.90 20.32 -13.39
C SER A 24 2.05 20.23 -12.12
N THR A 25 2.62 20.59 -10.98
CA THR A 25 1.88 20.76 -9.74
C THR A 25 1.30 22.17 -9.70
N GLU A 26 -0.02 22.30 -9.58
CA GLU A 26 -0.70 23.59 -9.50
C GLU A 26 -1.15 23.88 -8.06
N VAL A 27 -0.84 25.10 -7.60
CA VAL A 27 -1.29 25.61 -6.30
C VAL A 27 -2.62 26.35 -6.52
N VAL A 28 -3.69 25.83 -5.91
CA VAL A 28 -5.02 26.45 -6.01
C VAL A 28 -5.32 27.40 -4.86
N GLY A 29 -4.53 27.42 -3.81
CA GLY A 29 -4.66 28.37 -2.71
C GLY A 29 -3.93 27.99 -1.44
N ASN A 30 -4.09 28.85 -0.43
CA ASN A 30 -3.58 28.63 0.94
C ASN A 30 -4.74 28.79 1.94
N PRO A 31 -5.65 27.79 2.03
CA PRO A 31 -6.88 27.92 2.83
C PRO A 31 -6.62 28.02 4.34
N VAL A 32 -5.49 27.54 4.82
CA VAL A 32 -5.07 27.63 6.22
C VAL A 32 -3.59 28.00 6.32
N SER A 33 -3.15 28.55 7.46
CA SER A 33 -1.74 28.83 7.67
C SER A 33 -0.94 27.53 7.81
N SER A 34 0.36 27.59 7.56
CA SER A 34 1.30 26.47 7.77
C SER A 34 1.29 26.01 9.23
N ASP A 35 1.18 26.95 10.17
CA ASP A 35 1.14 26.65 11.60
C ASP A 35 -0.12 25.89 11.98
N ALA A 36 -1.30 26.30 11.49
CA ALA A 36 -2.56 25.61 11.73
C ALA A 36 -2.52 24.18 11.11
N ALA A 37 -1.98 24.03 9.91
CA ALA A 37 -1.81 22.73 9.27
C ALA A 37 -0.88 21.81 10.08
N SER A 38 0.25 22.34 10.56
CA SER A 38 1.22 21.60 11.36
C SER A 38 0.65 21.20 12.73
N GLN A 39 -0.03 22.12 13.41
CA GLN A 39 -0.69 21.81 14.69
C GLN A 39 -1.77 20.74 14.53
N THR A 40 -2.61 20.83 13.49
CA THR A 40 -3.62 19.81 13.19
C THR A 40 -2.97 18.45 13.01
N ARG A 41 -1.90 18.39 12.26
CA ARG A 41 -1.14 17.14 12.04
C ARG A 41 -0.56 16.58 13.33
N ASN A 42 -0.04 17.43 14.23
CA ASN A 42 0.45 17.00 15.53
C ASN A 42 -0.71 16.42 16.39
N TYR A 43 -1.87 17.06 16.43
CA TYR A 43 -3.04 16.48 17.10
C TYR A 43 -3.46 15.14 16.48
N MET A 44 -3.28 14.96 15.17
CA MET A 44 -3.55 13.67 14.53
C MET A 44 -2.53 12.60 14.94
N VAL A 45 -1.29 12.95 15.30
CA VAL A 45 -0.35 12.01 15.93
C VAL A 45 -0.86 11.60 17.30
N ASP A 46 -1.32 12.56 18.11
CA ASP A 46 -1.86 12.29 19.46
C ASP A 46 -3.08 11.34 19.40
N VAL A 47 -3.91 11.42 18.36
CA VAL A 47 -5.03 10.47 18.15
C VAL A 47 -4.56 9.01 18.14
N GLY A 48 -3.36 8.74 17.62
CA GLY A 48 -2.78 7.41 17.59
C GLY A 48 -1.93 7.05 18.82
N THR A 49 -1.34 8.05 19.48
CA THR A 49 -0.29 7.82 20.49
C THR A 49 -0.68 8.14 21.92
N ASP A 50 -1.69 8.97 22.13
CA ASP A 50 -2.12 9.36 23.47
C ASP A 50 -2.91 8.22 24.15
N PRO A 51 -2.45 7.68 25.28
CA PRO A 51 -3.10 6.55 25.95
C PRO A 51 -4.43 6.91 26.62
N THR A 52 -4.72 8.20 26.81
CA THR A 52 -5.91 8.69 27.53
C THR A 52 -7.02 9.12 26.57
N TYR A 53 -6.67 9.83 25.51
CA TYR A 53 -7.63 10.46 24.60
C TYR A 53 -7.52 9.96 23.16
N GLY A 54 -6.48 9.19 22.83
CA GLY A 54 -6.24 8.67 21.49
C GLY A 54 -7.28 7.63 21.09
N THR A 55 -8.18 7.97 20.16
CA THR A 55 -9.23 7.04 19.68
C THR A 55 -8.67 5.89 18.83
N LEU A 56 -7.41 5.98 18.41
CA LEU A 56 -6.66 4.94 17.67
C LEU A 56 -5.46 4.43 18.49
N TYR A 57 -5.53 4.54 19.80
CA TYR A 57 -4.60 3.90 20.74
C TYR A 57 -5.25 2.67 21.37
N SER A 58 -4.54 1.55 21.38
CA SER A 58 -4.99 0.32 22.03
C SER A 58 -4.53 0.28 23.47
N ALA A 59 -5.43 0.50 24.42
CA ALA A 59 -5.14 0.37 25.86
C ALA A 59 -4.72 -1.07 26.22
N THR A 60 -5.27 -2.08 25.55
CA THR A 60 -4.95 -3.50 25.77
C THR A 60 -3.49 -3.82 25.39
N ASN A 61 -3.02 -3.28 24.27
CA ASN A 61 -1.67 -3.53 23.78
C ASN A 61 -0.68 -2.44 24.21
N SER A 62 -1.17 -1.37 24.85
CA SER A 62 -0.39 -0.17 25.20
C SER A 62 0.38 0.41 24.01
N ALA A 63 -0.27 0.46 22.84
CA ALA A 63 0.35 0.85 21.58
C ALA A 63 -0.65 1.48 20.60
N PRO A 64 -0.16 2.28 19.63
CA PRO A 64 -0.97 2.72 18.50
C PRO A 64 -1.57 1.55 17.73
N ILE A 65 -2.81 1.71 17.25
CA ILE A 65 -3.46 0.71 16.39
C ILE A 65 -2.85 0.74 14.99
N ILE A 66 -2.54 1.95 14.50
CA ILE A 66 -1.88 2.11 13.20
C ILE A 66 -0.40 2.38 13.44
N GLN A 67 0.43 1.44 12.98
CA GLN A 67 1.89 1.47 13.08
C GLN A 67 2.48 1.17 11.71
N VAL A 68 3.46 1.94 11.30
CA VAL A 68 4.15 1.79 10.02
C VAL A 68 5.66 1.81 10.28
N GLY A 69 6.25 0.64 10.48
CA GLY A 69 7.66 0.52 10.84
C GLY A 69 8.03 1.43 12.03
N ASN A 70 9.07 2.24 11.85
CA ASN A 70 9.54 3.21 12.85
C ASN A 70 9.06 4.65 12.57
N TYR A 71 8.14 4.84 11.62
CA TYR A 71 7.66 6.17 11.27
C TYR A 71 6.57 6.64 12.24
N SER A 72 6.58 7.93 12.54
CA SER A 72 5.44 8.59 13.18
C SER A 72 4.29 8.69 12.19
N VAL A 73 3.08 8.35 12.63
CA VAL A 73 1.89 8.34 11.78
C VAL A 73 0.85 9.31 12.34
N ALA A 74 0.37 10.22 11.51
CA ALA A 74 -0.76 11.08 11.85
C ALA A 74 -2.05 10.40 11.40
N VAL A 75 -3.00 10.18 12.33
CA VAL A 75 -4.21 9.39 12.08
C VAL A 75 -5.46 10.10 12.58
N LYS A 76 -6.60 9.82 11.95
CA LYS A 76 -7.92 10.24 12.43
C LYS A 76 -8.98 9.22 12.08
N SER A 77 -9.74 8.79 13.07
CA SER A 77 -10.93 7.94 12.88
C SER A 77 -12.16 8.78 12.58
N GLY A 78 -13.12 8.20 11.89
CA GLY A 78 -14.44 8.76 11.67
C GLY A 78 -15.51 7.69 11.82
N THR A 79 -16.65 8.08 12.39
CA THR A 79 -17.85 7.26 12.47
C THR A 79 -19.03 8.13 12.09
N ALA A 80 -19.73 7.75 11.03
CA ALA A 80 -20.89 8.46 10.53
C ALA A 80 -22.10 7.53 10.45
N GLN A 81 -23.28 8.06 10.78
CA GLN A 81 -24.52 7.34 10.52
C GLN A 81 -24.83 7.30 9.05
N TYR A 82 -25.39 6.18 8.58
CA TYR A 82 -25.80 6.04 7.19
C TYR A 82 -27.12 6.79 6.96
N ALA A 83 -27.11 7.75 6.03
CA ALA A 83 -28.29 8.50 5.66
C ALA A 83 -29.22 7.67 4.78
N VAL A 84 -30.52 7.73 5.03
CA VAL A 84 -31.58 7.13 4.20
C VAL A 84 -32.26 8.19 3.35
N GLY A 85 -32.85 7.76 2.22
CA GLY A 85 -33.33 8.68 1.18
C GLY A 85 -34.51 9.59 1.57
N ASP A 86 -35.15 9.36 2.71
CA ASP A 86 -36.28 10.14 3.24
C ASP A 86 -35.88 11.20 4.29
N GLY A 87 -34.59 11.50 4.40
CA GLY A 87 -34.07 12.57 5.26
C GLY A 87 -33.76 12.16 6.70
N GLY A 88 -33.72 10.86 6.99
CA GLY A 88 -33.32 10.30 8.28
C GLY A 88 -31.99 9.60 8.25
N TYR A 89 -31.67 8.93 9.37
CA TYR A 89 -30.52 8.04 9.49
C TYR A 89 -31.00 6.62 9.82
N GLU A 90 -30.34 5.65 9.20
CA GLU A 90 -30.59 4.25 9.52
C GLU A 90 -30.23 3.96 10.99
N GLN A 91 -31.04 3.14 11.63
CA GLN A 91 -30.86 2.78 13.05
C GLN A 91 -30.38 1.33 13.17
N GLY A 92 -29.60 1.05 14.21
CA GLY A 92 -29.09 -0.29 14.53
C GLY A 92 -27.57 -0.39 14.49
N GLU A 93 -27.06 -1.53 14.92
CA GLU A 93 -25.62 -1.75 15.09
C GLU A 93 -24.82 -1.69 13.78
N HIS A 94 -25.46 -2.02 12.65
CA HIS A 94 -24.81 -2.05 11.34
C HIS A 94 -25.13 -0.85 10.46
N SER A 95 -25.56 0.26 11.04
CA SER A 95 -25.99 1.47 10.32
C SER A 95 -24.91 2.55 10.22
N TYR A 96 -23.66 2.19 10.47
CA TYR A 96 -22.55 3.14 10.47
C TYR A 96 -21.61 2.98 9.28
N ILE A 97 -21.00 4.10 8.91
CA ILE A 97 -19.82 4.14 8.05
C ILE A 97 -18.64 4.49 8.96
N TYR A 98 -17.71 3.56 9.06
CA TYR A 98 -16.45 3.78 9.75
C TYR A 98 -15.40 4.23 8.76
N SER A 99 -14.50 5.09 9.17
CA SER A 99 -13.41 5.53 8.33
C SER A 99 -12.14 5.80 9.13
N VAL A 100 -11.01 5.75 8.46
CA VAL A 100 -9.72 6.16 8.99
C VAL A 100 -8.93 6.86 7.89
N VAL A 101 -8.22 7.91 8.25
CA VAL A 101 -7.16 8.50 7.45
C VAL A 101 -5.84 8.31 8.19
N ALA A 102 -4.80 7.98 7.45
CA ALA A 102 -3.43 7.88 7.94
C ALA A 102 -2.49 8.64 7.00
N MET A 103 -1.58 9.42 7.57
CA MET A 103 -0.52 10.13 6.85
C MET A 103 0.84 9.69 7.38
N VAL A 104 1.75 9.28 6.53
CA VAL A 104 3.07 8.74 6.89
C VAL A 104 4.18 9.22 5.96
N PRO A 105 5.37 9.61 6.48
CA PRO A 105 5.63 10.02 7.88
C PRO A 105 4.80 11.23 8.29
N SER A 106 4.56 11.42 9.60
CA SER A 106 3.70 12.53 10.06
C SER A 106 4.32 13.91 9.86
N ASP A 107 5.63 14.02 9.85
CA ASP A 107 6.38 15.28 9.70
C ASP A 107 6.51 15.70 8.22
N ASP A 108 6.69 14.76 7.31
CA ASP A 108 6.77 14.98 5.87
C ASP A 108 6.00 13.88 5.10
N PRO A 109 4.66 13.94 5.06
CA PRO A 109 3.85 12.87 4.52
C PRO A 109 4.15 12.55 3.06
N LYS A 110 4.56 11.33 2.80
CA LYS A 110 4.75 10.76 1.45
C LYS A 110 3.49 10.07 0.97
N PHE A 111 2.75 9.48 1.90
CA PHE A 111 1.48 8.82 1.61
C PHE A 111 0.37 9.30 2.53
N ILE A 112 -0.81 9.40 1.95
CA ILE A 112 -2.07 9.58 2.66
C ILE A 112 -2.97 8.44 2.24
N MET A 113 -3.42 7.65 3.21
CA MET A 113 -4.35 6.56 2.99
C MET A 113 -5.68 6.87 3.67
N TYR A 114 -6.77 6.76 2.94
CA TYR A 114 -8.12 6.88 3.47
C TYR A 114 -8.89 5.60 3.19
N VAL A 115 -9.43 5.01 4.26
CA VAL A 115 -10.21 3.78 4.18
C VAL A 115 -11.58 4.02 4.76
N THR A 116 -12.61 3.53 4.08
CA THR A 116 -13.99 3.53 4.59
C THR A 116 -14.55 2.12 4.59
N LEU A 117 -15.33 1.82 5.62
CA LEU A 117 -16.03 0.58 5.79
C LEU A 117 -17.52 0.88 6.00
N LYS A 118 -18.32 0.53 5.01
CA LYS A 118 -19.75 0.81 5.01
C LYS A 118 -20.52 -0.37 5.58
N LYS A 119 -21.24 -0.13 6.68
CA LYS A 119 -22.19 -1.08 7.27
C LYS A 119 -21.60 -2.49 7.49
N PRO A 120 -20.44 -2.62 8.15
CA PRO A 120 -19.87 -3.93 8.41
C PRO A 120 -20.76 -4.74 9.35
N GLU A 121 -20.83 -6.04 9.17
CA GLU A 121 -21.53 -6.95 10.09
C GLU A 121 -20.82 -7.02 11.44
N ASN A 122 -19.49 -6.98 11.41
CA ASN A 122 -18.65 -6.93 12.61
C ASN A 122 -17.56 -5.89 12.41
N PHE A 123 -17.39 -5.01 13.38
CA PHE A 123 -16.34 -4.01 13.37
C PHE A 123 -15.53 -4.05 14.65
N SER A 124 -14.23 -4.07 14.51
CA SER A 124 -13.26 -3.91 15.58
C SER A 124 -12.21 -2.90 15.14
N LEU A 125 -11.65 -2.14 16.08
CA LEU A 125 -10.57 -1.19 15.77
C LEU A 125 -9.32 -1.88 15.22
N THR A 126 -9.09 -3.16 15.56
CA THR A 126 -7.99 -3.97 15.01
C THR A 126 -8.10 -4.18 13.50
N PHE A 127 -9.31 -4.07 12.93
CA PHE A 127 -9.48 -4.09 11.49
C PHE A 127 -8.61 -3.03 10.78
N TRP A 128 -8.44 -1.87 11.38
CA TRP A 128 -7.60 -0.83 10.80
C TRP A 128 -6.12 -1.23 10.76
N SER A 129 -5.61 -1.89 11.80
CA SER A 129 -4.23 -2.39 11.79
C SER A 129 -4.02 -3.46 10.70
N ASP A 130 -4.99 -4.33 10.52
CA ASP A 130 -4.90 -5.45 9.58
C ASP A 130 -4.91 -4.99 8.11
N VAL A 131 -5.56 -3.84 7.83
CA VAL A 131 -5.68 -3.30 6.48
C VAL A 131 -4.65 -2.20 6.20
N VAL A 132 -4.49 -1.25 7.12
CA VAL A 132 -3.70 -0.02 6.88
C VAL A 132 -2.21 -0.27 7.03
N ASN A 133 -1.80 -0.98 8.10
CA ASN A 133 -0.38 -1.17 8.39
C ASN A 133 0.38 -1.86 7.25
N PRO A 134 -0.04 -3.04 6.74
CA PRO A 134 0.73 -3.73 5.72
C PRO A 134 0.80 -2.95 4.39
N VAL A 135 -0.25 -2.19 4.05
CA VAL A 135 -0.25 -1.39 2.82
C VAL A 135 0.72 -0.22 2.94
N LEU A 136 0.67 0.52 4.06
CA LEU A 136 1.55 1.67 4.25
C LEU A 136 3.00 1.25 4.50
N GLU A 137 3.24 0.15 5.20
CA GLU A 137 4.60 -0.42 5.35
C GLU A 137 5.21 -0.74 4.00
N GLN A 138 4.47 -1.44 3.14
CA GLN A 138 4.94 -1.76 1.80
C GLN A 138 5.16 -0.50 0.95
N ALA A 139 4.26 0.49 1.04
CA ALA A 139 4.41 1.75 0.33
C ALA A 139 5.67 2.52 0.77
N MET A 140 5.95 2.58 2.08
CA MET A 140 7.14 3.23 2.61
C MET A 140 8.43 2.52 2.19
N LEU A 141 8.46 1.19 2.22
CA LEU A 141 9.61 0.42 1.74
C LEU A 141 9.90 0.71 0.26
N MET A 142 8.89 0.74 -0.58
CA MET A 142 9.03 1.08 -2.00
C MET A 142 9.51 2.53 -2.20
N GLN A 143 9.02 3.47 -1.39
CA GLN A 143 9.43 4.87 -1.45
C GLN A 143 10.90 5.06 -1.06
N ASP A 144 11.35 4.38 -0.02
CA ASP A 144 12.72 4.46 0.46
C ASP A 144 13.70 3.91 -0.58
N GLU A 145 13.32 2.84 -1.28
CA GLU A 145 14.12 2.30 -2.38
C GLU A 145 14.20 3.25 -3.58
N LEU A 146 13.08 3.83 -4.02
CA LEU A 146 13.04 4.81 -5.10
C LEU A 146 13.88 6.04 -4.75
N SER A 147 13.85 6.48 -3.49
CA SER A 147 14.63 7.62 -3.01
C SER A 147 16.12 7.31 -2.94
N SER A 148 16.50 6.09 -2.56
CA SER A 148 17.89 5.64 -2.55
C SER A 148 18.46 5.48 -3.96
N THR A 149 17.61 5.10 -4.92
CA THR A 149 17.99 4.96 -6.33
C THR A 149 18.18 6.32 -7.03
N SER A 150 17.44 7.36 -6.62
CA SER A 150 17.57 8.71 -7.21
C SER A 150 18.84 9.48 -6.81
N VAL A 151 19.54 9.06 -5.78
CA VAL A 151 20.80 9.68 -5.32
C VAL A 151 22.02 9.13 -6.08
N SER A 152 21.87 8.05 -6.83
CA SER A 152 22.93 7.44 -7.63
C SER A 152 22.67 7.52 -9.13
N SER A 153 22.61 8.74 -9.69
CA SER A 153 22.74 8.96 -11.15
C SER A 153 24.18 8.79 -11.63
N GLN A 154 24.93 7.87 -11.06
CA GLN A 154 26.19 7.36 -11.60
C GLN A 154 26.13 5.85 -11.51
N ALA A 155 26.22 5.21 -12.69
CA ALA A 155 26.35 3.79 -12.94
C ALA A 155 26.66 2.95 -11.67
N SER A 156 25.63 2.52 -10.97
CA SER A 156 25.76 1.50 -9.95
C SER A 156 25.32 0.17 -10.53
N SER A 157 26.23 -0.77 -10.48
CA SER A 157 25.99 -2.18 -10.72
C SER A 157 24.63 -2.58 -10.13
N GLU A 158 23.72 -3.00 -11.03
CA GLU A 158 22.44 -3.61 -10.68
C GLU A 158 22.70 -4.84 -9.80
N THR A 159 22.74 -4.70 -8.51
CA THR A 159 22.63 -5.84 -7.60
C THR A 159 21.16 -6.21 -7.51
N GLY A 160 20.65 -6.83 -8.57
CA GLY A 160 19.36 -7.50 -8.53
C GLY A 160 19.38 -8.60 -7.48
N TYR A 161 18.26 -8.83 -6.80
CA TYR A 161 18.09 -10.01 -5.97
C TYR A 161 18.20 -11.24 -6.86
N LYS A 162 19.12 -12.16 -6.52
CA LYS A 162 19.26 -13.41 -7.27
C LYS A 162 18.14 -14.36 -6.90
N MET A 163 17.35 -14.74 -7.89
CA MET A 163 16.24 -15.68 -7.74
C MET A 163 16.71 -17.00 -7.15
N PRO A 164 16.26 -17.40 -5.95
CA PRO A 164 16.57 -18.72 -5.41
C PRO A 164 15.88 -19.84 -6.19
N ASP A 165 16.35 -21.06 -6.04
CA ASP A 165 15.60 -22.23 -6.48
C ASP A 165 14.49 -22.54 -5.46
N PHE A 166 13.28 -22.22 -5.80
CA PHE A 166 12.08 -22.50 -5.01
C PHE A 166 11.40 -23.81 -5.38
N THR A 167 11.87 -24.54 -6.39
CA THR A 167 11.26 -25.80 -6.84
C THR A 167 11.13 -26.79 -5.69
N GLY A 168 9.92 -27.30 -5.45
CA GLY A 168 9.60 -28.20 -4.36
C GLY A 168 9.53 -27.56 -2.96
N LYS A 169 9.83 -26.26 -2.82
CA LYS A 169 9.73 -25.53 -1.54
C LYS A 169 8.29 -25.12 -1.25
N ASN A 170 8.02 -24.68 -0.02
CA ASN A 170 6.71 -24.16 0.36
C ASN A 170 6.39 -22.90 -0.44
N ALA A 171 5.20 -22.85 -1.07
CA ALA A 171 4.79 -21.74 -1.92
C ALA A 171 4.52 -20.44 -1.13
N GLY A 172 4.08 -20.54 0.13
CA GLY A 172 3.90 -19.40 1.02
C GLY A 172 5.22 -18.76 1.40
N ASP A 173 6.22 -19.60 1.77
CA ASP A 173 7.57 -19.12 2.12
C ASP A 173 8.26 -18.49 0.91
N ALA A 174 8.14 -19.11 -0.27
CA ALA A 174 8.67 -18.56 -1.52
C ALA A 174 8.03 -17.20 -1.85
N SER A 175 6.70 -17.11 -1.71
CA SER A 175 5.97 -15.85 -1.94
C SER A 175 6.41 -14.76 -0.95
N THR A 176 6.57 -15.10 0.32
CA THR A 176 7.03 -14.18 1.36
C THR A 176 8.44 -13.67 1.05
N THR A 177 9.36 -14.57 0.72
CA THR A 177 10.74 -14.23 0.39
C THR A 177 10.82 -13.29 -0.83
N LEU A 178 10.05 -13.57 -1.88
CA LEU A 178 10.02 -12.74 -3.08
C LEU A 178 9.41 -11.35 -2.81
N ARG A 179 8.34 -11.28 -2.02
CA ARG A 179 7.74 -10.00 -1.62
C ARG A 179 8.65 -9.16 -0.73
N GLN A 180 9.40 -9.80 0.17
CA GLN A 180 10.44 -9.12 0.96
C GLN A 180 11.57 -8.54 0.10
N ASN A 181 11.79 -9.10 -1.09
CA ASN A 181 12.69 -8.58 -2.11
C ASN A 181 11.94 -7.81 -3.21
N LEU A 182 10.77 -7.28 -2.87
CA LEU A 182 9.96 -6.33 -3.65
C LEU A 182 9.44 -6.85 -5.00
N ALA A 183 9.47 -8.14 -5.25
CA ALA A 183 8.83 -8.72 -6.42
C ALA A 183 7.30 -8.72 -6.27
N HIS A 184 6.59 -8.42 -7.34
CA HIS A 184 5.16 -8.61 -7.43
C HIS A 184 4.84 -10.08 -7.68
N VAL A 185 4.40 -10.79 -6.64
CA VAL A 185 4.20 -12.25 -6.69
C VAL A 185 2.76 -12.60 -7.01
N VAL A 186 2.57 -13.40 -8.05
CA VAL A 186 1.28 -13.96 -8.45
C VAL A 186 1.31 -15.48 -8.29
N PRO A 187 0.69 -16.03 -7.22
CA PRO A 187 0.57 -17.47 -7.08
C PRO A 187 -0.46 -18.04 -8.06
N LEU A 188 -0.09 -19.11 -8.76
CA LEU A 188 -0.93 -19.84 -9.69
C LEU A 188 -1.25 -21.21 -9.08
N GLY A 189 -2.51 -21.36 -8.65
CA GLY A 189 -2.99 -22.56 -7.99
C GLY A 189 -3.09 -22.46 -6.46
N THR A 190 -3.63 -23.52 -5.85
CA THR A 190 -3.86 -23.62 -4.40
C THR A 190 -2.92 -24.63 -3.73
N GLY A 191 -1.93 -25.09 -4.45
CA GLY A 191 -0.95 -26.06 -3.92
C GLY A 191 -0.04 -25.43 -2.85
N SER A 192 0.54 -26.27 -2.05
CA SER A 192 1.48 -25.88 -0.99
C SER A 192 2.94 -25.85 -1.42
N LYS A 193 3.27 -26.43 -2.57
CA LYS A 193 4.64 -26.53 -3.10
C LYS A 193 4.77 -25.81 -4.42
N VAL A 194 5.92 -25.17 -4.60
CA VAL A 194 6.29 -24.54 -5.88
C VAL A 194 6.67 -25.63 -6.87
N GLU A 195 6.00 -25.65 -8.00
CA GLU A 195 6.33 -26.52 -9.13
C GLU A 195 7.27 -25.81 -10.10
N LYS A 196 7.00 -24.54 -10.39
CA LYS A 196 7.77 -23.71 -11.31
C LYS A 196 7.62 -22.24 -10.97
N THR A 197 8.61 -21.43 -11.39
CA THR A 197 8.53 -19.97 -11.33
C THR A 197 8.78 -19.37 -12.71
N SER A 198 8.19 -18.19 -13.02
CA SER A 198 8.38 -17.50 -14.30
C SER A 198 9.83 -17.02 -14.48
N VAL A 199 10.52 -16.73 -13.38
CA VAL A 199 11.92 -16.33 -13.38
C VAL A 199 12.78 -17.53 -13.00
N LYS A 200 13.84 -17.80 -13.76
CA LYS A 200 14.75 -18.92 -13.48
C LYS A 200 15.62 -18.65 -12.24
N ALA A 201 15.91 -19.68 -11.45
CA ALA A 201 16.89 -19.61 -10.39
C ALA A 201 18.24 -19.05 -10.89
N GLY A 202 18.84 -18.16 -10.10
CA GLY A 202 20.08 -17.45 -10.42
C GLY A 202 19.92 -16.22 -11.32
N SER A 203 18.74 -15.96 -11.90
CA SER A 203 18.46 -14.72 -12.65
C SER A 203 18.25 -13.54 -11.70
N ASP A 204 18.48 -12.33 -12.19
CA ASP A 204 18.20 -11.12 -11.43
C ASP A 204 16.69 -10.83 -11.40
N VAL A 205 16.17 -10.53 -10.23
CA VAL A 205 14.82 -10.04 -9.98
C VAL A 205 14.95 -8.61 -9.47
N LYS A 206 14.32 -7.67 -10.16
CA LYS A 206 14.30 -6.27 -9.78
C LYS A 206 13.06 -5.97 -8.95
N ALA A 207 13.11 -4.91 -8.18
CA ALA A 207 11.94 -4.38 -7.49
C ALA A 207 10.81 -4.07 -8.51
N GLY A 208 9.60 -4.57 -8.22
CA GLY A 208 8.44 -4.44 -9.11
C GLY A 208 8.33 -5.51 -10.20
N ASP A 209 9.33 -6.36 -10.40
CA ASP A 209 9.23 -7.46 -11.36
C ASP A 209 8.11 -8.43 -10.95
N GLN A 210 7.28 -8.78 -11.92
CA GLN A 210 6.24 -9.79 -11.72
C GLN A 210 6.83 -11.19 -11.76
N VAL A 211 6.68 -11.95 -10.67
CA VAL A 211 7.08 -13.34 -10.56
C VAL A 211 5.84 -14.22 -10.38
N LEU A 212 5.59 -15.11 -11.35
CA LEU A 212 4.54 -16.12 -11.22
C LEU A 212 5.11 -17.34 -10.48
N ILE A 213 4.36 -17.85 -9.52
CA ILE A 213 4.66 -19.10 -8.80
C ILE A 213 3.60 -20.12 -9.15
N LEU A 214 3.94 -21.09 -9.97
CA LEU A 214 3.09 -22.25 -10.23
C LEU A 214 3.18 -23.22 -9.07
N THR A 215 2.02 -23.62 -8.53
CA THR A 215 1.94 -24.58 -7.43
C THR A 215 1.48 -25.96 -7.89
N ASP A 216 1.68 -26.96 -7.06
CA ASP A 216 1.36 -28.39 -7.33
C ASP A 216 -0.15 -28.69 -7.42
N LYS A 217 -1.02 -27.67 -7.30
CA LYS A 217 -2.48 -27.78 -7.53
C LYS A 217 -2.96 -26.60 -8.33
N LEU A 218 -3.26 -26.84 -9.60
CA LEU A 218 -3.80 -25.83 -10.50
C LEU A 218 -5.25 -25.47 -10.14
N MET A 219 -5.59 -24.22 -10.31
CA MET A 219 -6.96 -23.69 -10.26
C MET A 219 -7.39 -23.22 -11.65
N ALA A 220 -8.62 -22.68 -11.74
CA ALA A 220 -9.11 -22.01 -12.93
C ALA A 220 -8.15 -20.93 -13.42
N LEU A 221 -8.23 -20.62 -14.71
CA LEU A 221 -7.42 -19.57 -15.34
C LEU A 221 -7.43 -18.28 -14.50
N PRO A 222 -6.26 -17.74 -14.12
CA PRO A 222 -6.18 -16.47 -13.41
C PRO A 222 -6.57 -15.31 -14.33
N ASP A 223 -6.85 -14.16 -13.75
CA ASP A 223 -6.94 -12.92 -14.51
C ASP A 223 -5.53 -12.58 -15.05
N MET A 224 -5.41 -12.59 -16.37
CA MET A 224 -4.14 -12.36 -17.06
C MET A 224 -3.98 -10.92 -17.55
N TYR A 225 -4.86 -10.01 -17.12
CA TYR A 225 -4.74 -8.59 -17.47
C TYR A 225 -3.39 -8.02 -16.98
N GLY A 226 -2.66 -7.36 -17.87
CA GLY A 226 -1.34 -6.78 -17.57
C GLY A 226 -0.16 -7.77 -17.56
N TRP A 227 -0.37 -9.03 -17.89
CA TRP A 227 0.72 -9.99 -17.97
C TRP A 227 1.62 -9.74 -19.20
N THR A 228 2.93 -9.91 -19.01
CA THR A 228 3.88 -9.84 -20.11
C THR A 228 3.79 -11.08 -21.01
N LYS A 229 4.31 -10.98 -22.23
CA LYS A 229 4.42 -12.12 -23.14
C LYS A 229 5.23 -13.29 -22.55
N GLU A 230 6.23 -12.96 -21.72
CA GLU A 230 7.08 -13.95 -21.02
C GLU A 230 6.27 -14.68 -19.95
N ASN A 231 5.47 -13.94 -19.15
CA ASN A 231 4.57 -14.52 -18.16
C ASN A 231 3.54 -15.46 -18.80
N LEU A 232 2.95 -15.07 -19.93
CA LEU A 232 2.00 -15.91 -20.66
C LEU A 232 2.67 -17.19 -21.20
N LYS A 233 3.89 -17.11 -21.71
CA LYS A 233 4.64 -18.29 -22.16
C LYS A 233 5.03 -19.24 -21.02
N THR A 234 5.25 -18.70 -19.82
CA THR A 234 5.61 -19.53 -18.66
C THR A 234 4.39 -20.24 -18.10
N PHE A 235 3.21 -19.63 -18.25
CA PHE A 235 1.93 -20.21 -17.84
C PHE A 235 1.46 -21.31 -18.81
N ALA A 236 1.68 -21.17 -20.12
CA ALA A 236 1.29 -22.13 -21.16
C ALA A 236 2.20 -23.37 -21.16
#